data_45ed2d9e8132cde8e62fe60cd80ee04e
#
_entry.id   45ed2d9e8132cde8e62fe60cd80ee04e
#
_cell.length_a   1.000
_cell.length_b   1.000
_cell.length_c   1.000
_cell.angle_alpha   90.00
_cell.angle_beta   90.00
_cell.angle_gamma   90.00
#
_symmetry.space_group_name_H-M   'P 1'
#
loop_
_entity.id
_entity.type
_entity.pdbx_description
1 polymer ?
#
loop_
_entity_poly.entity_id
_entity_poly.type
_entity_poly.pdbx_seq_one_letter_code
_entity_poly.pdbx_strand_id
1 'polypeptide(L)'
;YKRHGDLQVGDFVFDRYGNPTQVIGVYPQGEQRVFEVHLKKRGYIECNDEHLWTYKVAKGNDPKYKWNTATLKEIVDKGILVPQKRGRKPAPKYAIPMNGAVQWGEKDLPLDPYVLGAFIGNGALRSKILCFSSGTEDVPKNIARILGYDEKKQHNKNYNYHFLDQDGKKIKTSDIFVGSSSGLIDSYSH
;
A
#
# COMPACT_ATOMS: atom_id res chain seq x y z
N TYR A 1 -3.72 10.20 -10.31
CA TYR A 1 -2.68 10.99 -9.63
C TYR A 1 -2.59 12.37 -10.28
N LYS A 2 -2.42 13.43 -9.47
CA LYS A 2 -2.25 14.80 -9.89
C LYS A 2 -0.98 15.34 -9.22
N ARG A 3 -0.19 16.13 -9.92
CA ARG A 3 0.98 16.78 -9.31
C ARG A 3 0.51 17.81 -8.29
N HIS A 4 1.26 18.01 -7.20
CA HIS A 4 0.90 18.98 -6.17
C HIS A 4 0.71 20.39 -6.72
N GLY A 5 1.56 20.81 -7.67
CA GLY A 5 1.47 22.12 -8.32
C GLY A 5 0.28 22.31 -9.27
N ASP A 6 -0.39 21.21 -9.65
CA ASP A 6 -1.56 21.24 -10.55
C ASP A 6 -2.90 21.22 -9.79
N LEU A 7 -2.85 21.21 -8.43
CA LEU A 7 -4.04 21.21 -7.60
C LEU A 7 -4.83 22.52 -7.74
N GLN A 8 -6.14 22.40 -7.78
CA GLN A 8 -7.09 23.53 -7.87
C GLN A 8 -8.11 23.44 -6.74
N VAL A 9 -8.71 24.60 -6.41
CA VAL A 9 -9.86 24.64 -5.50
C VAL A 9 -10.97 23.76 -6.04
N GLY A 10 -11.51 22.89 -5.19
CA GLY A 10 -12.51 21.89 -5.56
C GLY A 10 -11.94 20.50 -5.85
N ASP A 11 -10.64 20.34 -6.08
CA ASP A 11 -10.00 19.02 -6.14
C ASP A 11 -10.13 18.28 -4.81
N PHE A 12 -9.95 16.95 -4.86
CA PHE A 12 -9.92 16.12 -3.65
C PHE A 12 -8.51 15.56 -3.41
N VAL A 13 -8.08 15.65 -2.17
CA VAL A 13 -6.86 15.02 -1.64
C VAL A 13 -7.26 14.11 -0.47
N PHE A 14 -6.36 13.23 -0.03
CA PHE A 14 -6.64 12.39 1.13
C PHE A 14 -6.04 12.97 2.40
N ASP A 15 -6.82 12.98 3.47
CA ASP A 15 -6.35 13.34 4.80
C ASP A 15 -5.46 12.23 5.42
N ARG A 16 -4.95 12.47 6.63
CA ARG A 16 -4.13 11.48 7.36
C ARG A 16 -4.84 10.16 7.69
N TYR A 17 -6.16 10.15 7.66
CA TYR A 17 -6.98 8.96 7.94
C TYR A 17 -7.35 8.21 6.65
N GLY A 18 -7.02 8.79 5.50
CA GLY A 18 -7.36 8.24 4.18
C GLY A 18 -8.71 8.69 3.64
N ASN A 19 -9.38 9.66 4.29
CA ASN A 19 -10.65 10.18 3.80
C ASN A 19 -10.43 11.24 2.73
N PRO A 20 -11.28 11.30 1.69
CA PRO A 20 -11.23 12.38 0.70
C PRO A 20 -11.60 13.72 1.35
N THR A 21 -10.75 14.72 1.14
CA THR A 21 -10.90 16.07 1.67
C THR A 21 -10.76 17.05 0.53
N GLN A 22 -11.69 18.01 0.43
CA GLN A 22 -11.69 18.97 -0.65
C GLN A 22 -10.63 20.06 -0.45
N VAL A 23 -9.93 20.42 -1.53
CA VAL A 23 -9.03 21.57 -1.57
C VAL A 23 -9.86 22.84 -1.57
N ILE A 24 -9.76 23.63 -0.50
CA ILE A 24 -10.53 24.87 -0.32
C ILE A 24 -9.73 26.12 -0.69
N GLY A 25 -8.42 26.00 -0.89
CA GLY A 25 -7.55 27.11 -1.30
C GLY A 25 -6.22 26.61 -1.85
N VAL A 26 -5.67 27.35 -2.80
CA VAL A 26 -4.35 27.15 -3.36
C VAL A 26 -3.59 28.48 -3.26
N TYR A 27 -2.42 28.44 -2.64
CA TYR A 27 -1.64 29.64 -2.32
C TYR A 27 -0.22 29.48 -2.88
N PRO A 28 0.03 29.92 -4.14
CA PRO A 28 1.37 29.86 -4.71
C PRO A 28 2.39 30.65 -3.89
N GLN A 29 3.49 30.01 -3.51
CA GLN A 29 4.52 30.61 -2.66
C GLN A 29 5.73 31.15 -3.48
N GLY A 30 5.66 31.07 -4.82
CA GLY A 30 6.78 31.40 -5.68
C GLY A 30 7.94 30.39 -5.58
N GLU A 31 9.14 30.84 -5.97
CA GLU A 31 10.34 30.02 -5.87
C GLU A 31 10.80 29.91 -4.42
N GLN A 32 10.92 28.69 -3.92
CA GLN A 32 11.34 28.37 -2.57
C GLN A 32 12.54 27.43 -2.59
N ARG A 33 13.37 27.52 -1.55
CA ARG A 33 14.40 26.52 -1.30
C ARG A 33 13.75 25.21 -0.90
N VAL A 34 14.08 24.12 -1.61
CA VAL A 34 13.52 22.79 -1.37
C VAL A 34 14.58 21.89 -0.74
N PHE A 35 14.14 21.06 0.20
CA PHE A 35 14.95 20.08 0.91
C PHE A 35 14.39 18.70 0.66
N GLU A 36 15.27 17.72 0.49
CA GLU A 36 14.91 16.30 0.50
C GLU A 36 14.90 15.77 1.93
N VAL A 37 13.76 15.32 2.41
CA VAL A 37 13.60 14.67 3.71
C VAL A 37 13.62 13.15 3.50
N HIS A 38 14.77 12.53 3.74
CA HIS A 38 14.96 11.09 3.53
C HIS A 38 14.30 10.26 4.64
N LEU A 39 13.47 9.31 4.22
CA LEU A 39 12.79 8.36 5.10
C LEU A 39 13.57 7.04 5.17
N LYS A 40 13.62 6.41 6.33
CA LYS A 40 14.48 5.22 6.60
C LYS A 40 14.34 4.08 5.59
N LYS A 41 13.16 3.88 4.99
CA LYS A 41 12.89 2.74 4.09
C LYS A 41 12.03 3.11 2.86
N ARG A 42 11.73 4.38 2.63
CA ARG A 42 10.68 4.77 1.66
C ARG A 42 11.05 5.96 0.77
N GLY A 43 12.30 6.12 0.42
CA GLY A 43 12.74 7.23 -0.43
C GLY A 43 12.78 8.55 0.33
N TYR A 44 12.46 9.65 -0.34
CA TYR A 44 12.45 11.00 0.22
C TYR A 44 11.18 11.75 -0.16
N ILE A 45 10.93 12.84 0.56
CA ILE A 45 9.86 13.81 0.30
C ILE A 45 10.52 15.17 0.14
N GLU A 46 10.15 15.90 -0.90
CA GLU A 46 10.61 17.26 -1.15
C GLU A 46 9.66 18.26 -0.50
N CYS A 47 10.21 19.21 0.26
CA CYS A 47 9.46 20.31 0.85
C CYS A 47 10.38 21.49 1.20
N ASN A 48 9.79 22.68 1.43
CA ASN A 48 10.52 23.81 1.96
C ASN A 48 10.72 23.69 3.49
N ASP A 49 11.44 24.61 4.10
CA ASP A 49 11.74 24.65 5.54
C ASP A 49 10.54 25.03 6.41
N GLU A 50 9.55 25.73 5.86
CA GLU A 50 8.30 26.10 6.55
C GLU A 50 7.25 24.97 6.52
N HIS A 51 7.47 23.90 5.78
CA HIS A 51 6.52 22.79 5.70
C HIS A 51 6.29 22.14 7.06
N LEU A 52 5.01 22.00 7.43
CA LEU A 52 4.60 21.44 8.72
C LEU A 52 4.64 19.92 8.71
N TRP A 53 5.37 19.37 9.66
CA TRP A 53 5.47 17.93 9.88
C TRP A 53 4.83 17.53 11.20
N THR A 54 3.95 16.53 11.15
CA THR A 54 3.52 15.82 12.36
C THR A 54 4.54 14.75 12.70
N TYR A 55 5.08 14.77 13.91
CA TYR A 55 6.16 13.87 14.32
C TYR A 55 6.08 13.50 15.80
N LYS A 56 6.74 12.41 16.19
CA LYS A 56 7.03 12.07 17.60
C LYS A 56 8.45 11.51 17.73
N VAL A 57 8.97 11.48 18.95
CA VAL A 57 10.26 10.84 19.22
C VAL A 57 10.15 9.34 18.97
N ALA A 58 11.07 8.78 18.18
CA ALA A 58 11.10 7.37 17.77
C ALA A 58 11.63 6.45 18.89
N LYS A 59 10.99 6.45 20.06
CA LYS A 59 11.32 5.55 21.20
C LYS A 59 10.18 4.55 21.45
N GLY A 60 9.93 3.71 20.46
CA GLY A 60 8.87 2.68 20.56
C GLY A 60 7.46 3.24 20.71
N ASN A 61 6.56 2.44 21.30
CA ASN A 61 5.16 2.79 21.53
C ASN A 61 4.90 3.37 22.93
N ASP A 62 5.91 3.95 23.59
CA ASP A 62 5.77 4.56 24.90
C ASP A 62 4.76 5.74 24.83
N PRO A 63 3.63 5.69 25.53
CA PRO A 63 2.54 6.67 25.45
C PRO A 63 2.93 8.07 25.90
N LYS A 64 4.06 8.22 26.58
CA LYS A 64 4.60 9.55 26.97
C LYS A 64 5.05 10.38 25.75
N TYR A 65 5.37 9.74 24.62
CA TYR A 65 5.77 10.45 23.41
C TYR A 65 4.54 10.81 22.58
N LYS A 66 4.05 12.00 22.76
CA LYS A 66 2.90 12.54 22.02
C LYS A 66 3.30 12.98 20.61
N TRP A 67 2.32 13.00 19.72
CA TRP A 67 2.44 13.62 18.42
C TRP A 67 2.50 15.14 18.57
N ASN A 68 3.42 15.77 17.86
CA ASN A 68 3.62 17.21 17.79
C ASN A 68 3.63 17.63 16.32
N THR A 69 3.38 18.92 16.06
CA THR A 69 3.52 19.50 14.72
C THR A 69 4.49 20.67 14.80
N ALA A 70 5.45 20.72 13.87
CA ALA A 70 6.42 21.81 13.75
C ALA A 70 6.89 21.92 12.29
N THR A 71 7.53 23.03 11.96
CA THR A 71 8.17 23.23 10.66
C THR A 71 9.40 22.32 10.50
N LEU A 72 9.79 22.05 9.24
CA LEU A 72 11.02 21.31 8.98
C LEU A 72 12.22 21.97 9.65
N LYS A 73 12.31 23.31 9.56
CA LYS A 73 13.37 24.10 10.21
C LYS A 73 13.46 23.82 11.71
N GLU A 74 12.35 23.95 12.42
CA GLU A 74 12.31 23.69 13.88
C GLU A 74 12.72 22.26 14.24
N ILE A 75 12.35 21.28 13.41
CA ILE A 75 12.72 19.88 13.62
C ILE A 75 14.21 19.66 13.40
N VAL A 76 14.78 20.27 12.37
CA VAL A 76 16.23 20.21 12.06
C VAL A 76 17.05 20.89 13.17
N ASP A 77 16.63 22.06 13.64
CA ASP A 77 17.29 22.78 14.73
C ASP A 77 17.33 21.98 16.04
N LYS A 78 16.32 21.16 16.30
CA LYS A 78 16.27 20.23 17.45
C LYS A 78 17.16 18.98 17.25
N GLY A 79 17.79 18.83 16.06
CA GLY A 79 18.60 17.68 15.67
C GLY A 79 17.77 16.45 15.34
N ILE A 80 18.01 15.88 14.16
CA ILE A 80 17.22 14.78 13.57
C ILE A 80 17.79 13.38 13.82
N LEU A 81 19.00 13.29 14.35
CA LEU A 81 19.71 12.03 14.59
C LEU A 81 20.03 11.84 16.08
N VAL A 82 20.05 10.58 16.50
CA VAL A 82 20.49 10.18 17.84
C VAL A 82 21.76 9.33 17.69
N PRO A 83 22.85 9.67 18.42
CA PRO A 83 24.04 8.84 18.49
C PRO A 83 23.70 7.43 18.98
N GLN A 84 24.33 6.42 18.39
CA GLN A 84 24.18 5.02 18.78
C GLN A 84 25.43 4.54 19.53
N LYS A 85 25.23 3.63 20.48
CA LYS A 85 26.34 3.00 21.19
C LYS A 85 27.16 2.06 20.28
N ARG A 86 28.44 1.82 20.62
CA ARG A 86 29.34 0.85 19.98
C ARG A 86 29.61 1.08 18.48
N GLY A 87 29.83 2.32 18.05
CA GLY A 87 30.22 2.63 16.67
C GLY A 87 29.14 2.39 15.59
N ARG A 88 27.89 2.16 15.99
CA ARG A 88 26.76 2.08 15.06
C ARG A 88 26.45 3.46 14.48
N LYS A 89 26.00 3.49 13.21
CA LYS A 89 25.55 4.72 12.56
C LYS A 89 24.43 5.39 13.38
N PRO A 90 24.40 6.74 13.46
CA PRO A 90 23.32 7.45 14.09
C PRO A 90 21.93 7.02 13.56
N ALA A 91 20.93 6.98 14.43
CA ALA A 91 19.59 6.60 14.07
C ALA A 91 18.65 7.82 14.00
N PRO A 92 17.60 7.78 13.17
CA PRO A 92 16.57 8.81 13.16
C PRO A 92 15.97 9.03 14.56
N LYS A 93 15.90 10.28 14.98
CA LYS A 93 15.34 10.69 16.28
C LYS A 93 13.82 10.69 16.29
N TYR A 94 13.21 10.95 15.14
CA TYR A 94 11.77 11.13 15.00
C TYR A 94 11.13 10.10 14.11
N ALA A 95 9.86 9.87 14.32
CA ALA A 95 8.97 9.11 13.46
C ALA A 95 7.81 10.02 13.03
N ILE A 96 7.35 9.85 11.79
CA ILE A 96 6.14 10.45 11.24
C ILE A 96 5.00 9.42 11.27
N PRO A 97 3.73 9.84 11.37
CA PRO A 97 2.61 8.92 11.36
C PRO A 97 2.48 8.25 9.98
N MET A 98 2.03 7.02 9.97
CA MET A 98 1.54 6.38 8.74
C MET A 98 0.16 6.92 8.42
N ASN A 99 -0.13 7.08 7.14
CA ASN A 99 -1.48 7.38 6.71
C ASN A 99 -2.42 6.20 6.96
N GLY A 100 -3.69 6.48 7.18
CA GLY A 100 -4.75 5.49 7.17
C GLY A 100 -4.92 4.86 5.77
N ALA A 101 -5.71 3.80 5.70
CA ALA A 101 -6.08 3.19 4.43
C ALA A 101 -6.89 4.21 3.59
N VAL A 102 -6.44 4.47 2.37
CA VAL A 102 -7.09 5.44 1.48
C VAL A 102 -8.47 4.92 1.07
N GLN A 103 -9.48 5.74 1.29
CA GLN A 103 -10.87 5.45 0.94
C GLN A 103 -11.13 5.90 -0.51
N TRP A 104 -10.84 5.01 -1.44
CA TRP A 104 -11.20 5.23 -2.84
C TRP A 104 -12.71 5.09 -3.01
N GLY A 105 -13.30 5.87 -3.93
CA GLY A 105 -14.68 5.65 -4.35
C GLY A 105 -14.91 4.23 -4.88
N GLU A 106 -16.09 3.69 -4.65
CA GLU A 106 -16.48 2.39 -5.19
C GLU A 106 -16.35 2.38 -6.72
N LYS A 107 -15.80 1.30 -7.24
CA LYS A 107 -15.69 1.05 -8.69
C LYS A 107 -16.12 -0.38 -8.95
N ASP A 108 -16.89 -0.54 -10.03
CA ASP A 108 -17.11 -1.87 -10.57
C ASP A 108 -15.79 -2.41 -11.09
N LEU A 109 -15.31 -3.46 -10.44
CA LEU A 109 -14.07 -4.11 -10.80
C LEU A 109 -14.39 -5.42 -11.54
N PRO A 110 -13.68 -5.76 -12.61
CA PRO A 110 -13.91 -6.98 -13.38
C PRO A 110 -13.61 -8.25 -12.55
N LEU A 111 -12.90 -8.10 -11.45
CA LEU A 111 -12.56 -9.16 -10.52
C LEU A 111 -12.52 -8.60 -9.09
N ASP A 112 -12.99 -9.41 -8.15
CA ASP A 112 -12.93 -9.06 -6.73
C ASP A 112 -11.47 -8.78 -6.28
N PRO A 113 -11.20 -7.64 -5.59
CA PRO A 113 -9.86 -7.24 -5.20
C PRO A 113 -9.14 -8.23 -4.29
N TYR A 114 -9.89 -8.95 -3.43
CA TYR A 114 -9.32 -9.98 -2.57
C TYR A 114 -8.80 -11.16 -3.41
N VAL A 115 -9.59 -11.61 -4.39
CA VAL A 115 -9.20 -12.68 -5.30
C VAL A 115 -7.98 -12.27 -6.11
N LEU A 116 -8.00 -11.06 -6.70
CA LEU A 116 -6.86 -10.54 -7.46
C LEU A 116 -5.59 -10.47 -6.59
N GLY A 117 -5.68 -9.88 -5.41
CA GLY A 117 -4.56 -9.75 -4.49
C GLY A 117 -4.00 -11.10 -4.03
N ALA A 118 -4.88 -12.07 -3.72
CA ALA A 118 -4.49 -13.41 -3.35
C ALA A 118 -3.70 -14.10 -4.50
N PHE A 119 -4.21 -14.03 -5.73
CA PHE A 119 -3.54 -14.65 -6.88
C PHE A 119 -2.24 -13.96 -7.28
N ILE A 120 -2.12 -12.65 -7.13
CA ILE A 120 -0.83 -11.94 -7.31
C ILE A 120 0.21 -12.44 -6.28
N GLY A 121 -0.22 -12.72 -5.04
CA GLY A 121 0.66 -13.21 -3.99
C GLY A 121 1.12 -14.66 -4.19
N ASN A 122 0.17 -15.58 -4.32
CA ASN A 122 0.43 -17.03 -4.27
C ASN A 122 -0.30 -17.83 -5.36
N GLY A 123 -0.82 -17.19 -6.39
CA GLY A 123 -1.50 -17.83 -7.50
C GLY A 123 -0.55 -18.29 -8.61
N ALA A 124 -0.90 -19.39 -9.27
CA ALA A 124 -0.18 -19.87 -10.46
C ALA A 124 -0.80 -19.27 -11.74
N LEU A 125 -0.66 -17.97 -11.97
CA LEU A 125 -1.29 -17.23 -13.06
C LEU A 125 -0.87 -17.65 -14.47
N ARG A 126 0.27 -18.35 -14.61
CA ARG A 126 0.75 -18.91 -15.89
C ARG A 126 0.29 -20.34 -16.14
N SER A 127 -0.38 -20.97 -15.17
CA SER A 127 -0.93 -22.31 -15.31
C SER A 127 -2.21 -22.30 -16.15
N LYS A 128 -2.45 -23.36 -16.93
CA LYS A 128 -3.74 -23.53 -17.64
C LYS A 128 -4.92 -23.72 -16.69
N ILE A 129 -4.68 -24.36 -15.55
CA ILE A 129 -5.68 -24.63 -14.51
C ILE A 129 -5.50 -23.63 -13.38
N LEU A 130 -6.61 -23.07 -12.92
CA LEU A 130 -6.60 -22.14 -11.79
C LEU A 130 -6.07 -22.86 -10.54
N CYS A 131 -4.93 -22.41 -10.05
CA CYS A 131 -4.25 -23.01 -8.92
C CYS A 131 -3.76 -21.95 -7.94
N PHE A 132 -3.96 -22.21 -6.67
CA PHE A 132 -3.55 -21.35 -5.59
C PHE A 132 -2.78 -22.11 -4.52
N SER A 133 -1.67 -21.56 -4.02
CA SER A 133 -0.86 -22.20 -2.99
C SER A 133 -1.12 -21.55 -1.64
N SER A 134 -1.48 -22.35 -0.61
CA SER A 134 -1.69 -21.86 0.75
C SER A 134 -1.33 -22.89 1.80
N GLY A 135 -0.71 -22.44 2.88
CA GLY A 135 -0.46 -23.26 4.08
C GLY A 135 -1.69 -23.47 4.95
N THR A 136 -2.75 -22.67 4.74
CA THR A 136 -4.04 -22.78 5.46
C THR A 136 -5.17 -22.96 4.45
N GLU A 137 -6.32 -23.43 4.92
CA GLU A 137 -7.51 -23.65 4.07
C GLU A 137 -8.39 -22.39 3.94
N ASP A 138 -8.21 -21.39 4.81
CA ASP A 138 -9.10 -20.23 4.88
C ASP A 138 -9.08 -19.39 3.60
N VAL A 139 -7.88 -19.13 3.05
CA VAL A 139 -7.74 -18.31 1.84
C VAL A 139 -8.32 -19.01 0.60
N PRO A 140 -8.00 -20.30 0.30
CA PRO A 140 -8.64 -21.01 -0.79
C PRO A 140 -10.17 -21.09 -0.66
N LYS A 141 -10.70 -21.35 0.55
CA LYS A 141 -12.15 -21.37 0.81
C LYS A 141 -12.81 -20.02 0.53
N ASN A 142 -12.18 -18.93 0.96
CA ASN A 142 -12.69 -17.59 0.67
C ASN A 142 -12.69 -17.28 -0.83
N ILE A 143 -11.63 -17.64 -1.53
CA ILE A 143 -11.55 -17.48 -3.00
C ILE A 143 -12.67 -18.26 -3.66
N ALA A 144 -12.85 -19.53 -3.31
CA ALA A 144 -13.89 -20.39 -3.85
C ALA A 144 -15.29 -19.80 -3.62
N ARG A 145 -15.57 -19.36 -2.41
CA ARG A 145 -16.84 -18.70 -2.06
C ARG A 145 -17.10 -17.43 -2.86
N ILE A 146 -16.09 -16.57 -3.05
CA ILE A 146 -16.23 -15.31 -3.82
C ILE A 146 -16.47 -15.60 -5.30
N LEU A 147 -15.77 -16.58 -5.87
CA LEU A 147 -15.90 -16.95 -7.28
C LEU A 147 -17.10 -17.86 -7.56
N GLY A 148 -17.79 -18.37 -6.54
CA GLY A 148 -18.90 -19.31 -6.70
C GLY A 148 -18.46 -20.72 -7.12
N TYR A 149 -17.26 -21.15 -6.74
CA TYR A 149 -16.68 -22.45 -7.04
C TYR A 149 -16.38 -23.28 -5.80
N ASP A 150 -16.08 -24.56 -5.98
CA ASP A 150 -15.54 -25.43 -4.94
C ASP A 150 -14.02 -25.46 -5.01
N GLU A 151 -13.34 -25.52 -3.86
CA GLU A 151 -11.91 -25.75 -3.78
C GLU A 151 -11.58 -27.20 -3.52
N LYS A 152 -10.52 -27.71 -4.16
CA LYS A 152 -10.00 -29.05 -3.93
C LYS A 152 -8.50 -29.03 -3.74
N LYS A 153 -8.05 -29.51 -2.59
CA LYS A 153 -6.62 -29.70 -2.31
C LYS A 153 -6.05 -30.78 -3.24
N GLN A 154 -4.97 -30.49 -3.95
CA GLN A 154 -4.43 -31.37 -4.98
C GLN A 154 -3.88 -32.69 -4.42
N HIS A 155 -3.28 -32.64 -3.21
CA HIS A 155 -2.73 -33.81 -2.51
C HIS A 155 -2.52 -33.49 -1.03
N ASN A 156 -2.66 -34.48 -0.13
CA ASN A 156 -2.52 -34.26 1.32
C ASN A 156 -1.16 -33.68 1.76
N LYS A 157 -0.13 -33.78 0.95
CA LYS A 157 1.21 -33.23 1.20
C LYS A 157 1.51 -31.92 0.45
N ASN A 158 0.65 -31.50 -0.46
CA ASN A 158 0.84 -30.29 -1.25
C ASN A 158 -0.03 -29.16 -0.72
N TYR A 159 0.49 -27.93 -0.77
CA TYR A 159 -0.23 -26.71 -0.40
C TYR A 159 -1.05 -26.14 -1.56
N ASN A 160 -1.22 -26.89 -2.65
CA ASN A 160 -1.89 -26.44 -3.86
C ASN A 160 -3.38 -26.79 -3.85
N TYR A 161 -4.21 -25.83 -4.22
CA TYR A 161 -5.65 -25.93 -4.34
C TYR A 161 -6.05 -25.64 -5.79
N HIS A 162 -6.97 -26.46 -6.33
CA HIS A 162 -7.67 -26.21 -7.59
C HIS A 162 -9.10 -25.80 -7.30
N PHE A 163 -9.70 -25.08 -8.21
CA PHE A 163 -11.09 -24.67 -8.15
C PHE A 163 -11.90 -25.46 -9.17
N LEU A 164 -13.10 -25.88 -8.76
CA LEU A 164 -13.97 -26.74 -9.52
C LEU A 164 -15.31 -26.05 -9.74
N ASP A 165 -15.91 -26.23 -10.92
CA ASP A 165 -17.31 -25.84 -11.18
C ASP A 165 -18.29 -26.85 -10.56
N GLN A 166 -19.59 -26.60 -10.77
CA GLN A 166 -20.68 -27.42 -10.25
C GLN A 166 -20.66 -28.87 -10.79
N ASP A 167 -20.02 -29.10 -11.95
CA ASP A 167 -19.85 -30.43 -12.55
C ASP A 167 -18.56 -31.11 -12.08
N GLY A 168 -17.81 -30.48 -11.15
CA GLY A 168 -16.55 -31.00 -10.64
C GLY A 168 -15.36 -30.85 -11.60
N LYS A 169 -15.50 -30.03 -12.66
CA LYS A 169 -14.45 -29.78 -13.65
C LYS A 169 -13.56 -28.64 -13.15
N LYS A 170 -12.25 -28.79 -13.40
CA LYS A 170 -11.27 -27.76 -13.01
C LYS A 170 -11.43 -26.49 -13.83
N ILE A 171 -11.49 -25.35 -13.15
CA ILE A 171 -11.54 -24.01 -13.74
C ILE A 171 -10.22 -23.68 -14.42
N LYS A 172 -10.28 -23.06 -15.58
CA LYS A 172 -9.09 -22.56 -16.28
C LYS A 172 -8.74 -21.17 -15.79
N THR A 173 -7.46 -20.85 -15.77
CA THR A 173 -6.97 -19.52 -15.40
C THR A 173 -7.53 -18.43 -16.33
N SER A 174 -7.70 -18.74 -17.63
CA SER A 174 -8.30 -17.82 -18.61
C SER A 174 -9.77 -17.49 -18.36
N ASP A 175 -10.49 -18.32 -17.61
CA ASP A 175 -11.91 -18.11 -17.33
C ASP A 175 -12.10 -17.01 -16.26
N ILE A 176 -11.07 -16.74 -15.44
CA ILE A 176 -11.08 -15.75 -14.37
C ILE A 176 -10.26 -14.52 -14.75
N PHE A 177 -9.08 -14.73 -15.36
CA PHE A 177 -8.14 -13.68 -15.74
C PHE A 177 -8.15 -13.51 -17.26
N VAL A 178 -9.16 -12.83 -17.78
CA VAL A 178 -9.29 -12.50 -19.21
C VAL A 178 -8.16 -11.56 -19.60
N GLY A 179 -7.31 -11.99 -20.54
CA GLY A 179 -6.16 -11.20 -20.99
C GLY A 179 -4.80 -11.60 -20.39
N SER A 180 -4.72 -12.70 -19.64
CA SER A 180 -3.47 -13.17 -19.02
C SER A 180 -2.39 -13.64 -20.02
N SER A 181 -2.65 -13.64 -21.31
CA SER A 181 -1.64 -13.89 -22.34
C SER A 181 -0.95 -12.65 -22.91
N SER A 182 -1.38 -11.43 -22.59
CA SER A 182 -0.75 -10.23 -23.17
C SER A 182 -1.08 -8.86 -22.55
N GLY A 183 -1.28 -8.70 -21.26
CA GLY A 183 -1.38 -7.30 -20.86
C GLY A 183 -1.82 -6.89 -19.46
N LEU A 184 -2.62 -7.67 -18.76
CA LEU A 184 -3.08 -7.25 -17.42
C LEU A 184 -2.02 -7.44 -16.32
N ILE A 185 -1.10 -8.36 -16.50
CA ILE A 185 -0.03 -8.62 -15.50
C ILE A 185 1.15 -7.67 -15.71
N ASP A 186 1.43 -7.25 -16.93
CA ASP A 186 2.55 -6.33 -17.23
C ASP A 186 2.27 -4.89 -16.77
N SER A 187 1.00 -4.49 -16.59
CA SER A 187 0.65 -3.17 -16.08
C SER A 187 0.77 -3.01 -14.56
N TYR A 188 0.98 -4.09 -13.81
CA TYR A 188 1.12 -4.08 -12.35
C TYR A 188 2.54 -4.44 -11.86
N SER A 189 3.48 -4.68 -12.76
CA SER A 189 4.89 -5.06 -12.44
C SER A 189 5.87 -3.88 -12.49
N HIS A 190 5.39 -2.62 -12.48
CA HIS A 190 6.21 -1.41 -12.40
C HIS A 190 5.88 -0.57 -11.19
#